data_a4ea4257422a47ddba7976a3d80f93d5
#
_entry.id   a4ea4257422a47ddba7976a3d80f93d5
#
_cell.length_a   1.000
_cell.length_b   1.000
_cell.length_c   1.000
_cell.angle_alpha   90.00
_cell.angle_beta   90.00
_cell.angle_gamma   90.00
#
_symmetry.space_group_name_H-M   'P 1'
#
loop_
_entity.id
_entity.type
_entity.pdbx_description
1 polymer ?
#
loop_
_entity_poly.entity_id
_entity_poly.type
_entity_poly.pdbx_seq_one_letter_code
_entity_poly.pdbx_strand_id
1 'polypeptide(L)'
;MAATQEAIEAALERGHTIDITTRGRRSGEPRRIEIVFHNIDGRIYISGTPVPRKRRWLANLEADPHLTFHLKGKTRADLPATARVIDDEAERREILPHIARNWGRTDLEKMVRESPLIEVTLEP
;
A
#
# COMPACT_ATOMS: atom_id res chain seq x y z
N MET A 1 -14.01 -9.03 19.35
CA MET A 1 -12.84 -8.82 20.20
C MET A 1 -11.76 -8.09 19.40
N ALA A 2 -11.14 -7.06 19.98
CA ALA A 2 -10.06 -6.36 19.30
C ALA A 2 -8.81 -7.22 19.19
N ALA A 3 -8.09 -7.09 18.08
CA ALA A 3 -6.83 -7.80 17.90
C ALA A 3 -5.78 -7.22 18.88
N THR A 4 -4.91 -8.10 19.38
CA THR A 4 -3.81 -7.66 20.24
C THR A 4 -2.73 -6.96 19.41
N GLN A 5 -1.92 -6.12 20.04
CA GLN A 5 -0.80 -5.47 19.37
C GLN A 5 0.18 -6.49 18.77
N GLU A 6 0.43 -7.60 19.50
CA GLU A 6 1.30 -8.67 19.01
C GLU A 6 0.74 -9.34 17.75
N ALA A 7 -0.57 -9.59 17.70
CA ALA A 7 -1.22 -10.18 16.54
C ALA A 7 -1.16 -9.23 15.33
N ILE A 8 -1.35 -7.94 15.57
CA ILE A 8 -1.24 -6.91 14.54
C ILE A 8 0.18 -6.88 13.96
N GLU A 9 1.19 -6.84 14.83
CA GLU A 9 2.59 -6.82 14.40
C GLU A 9 2.95 -8.06 13.58
N ALA A 10 2.50 -9.24 14.01
CA ALA A 10 2.72 -10.48 13.27
C ALA A 10 2.06 -10.45 11.89
N ALA A 11 0.84 -9.92 11.80
CA ALA A 11 0.14 -9.78 10.53
C ALA A 11 0.87 -8.80 9.59
N LEU A 12 1.41 -7.70 10.12
CA LEU A 12 2.15 -6.74 9.34
C LEU A 12 3.48 -7.32 8.80
N GLU A 13 4.14 -8.16 9.58
CA GLU A 13 5.38 -8.82 9.14
C GLU A 13 5.14 -9.80 7.98
N ARG A 14 4.01 -10.49 7.98
CA ARG A 14 3.70 -11.46 6.93
C ARG A 14 3.51 -10.82 5.56
N GLY A 15 2.95 -9.61 5.49
CA GLY A 15 2.56 -8.97 4.23
C GLY A 15 1.48 -9.80 3.52
N HIS A 16 0.34 -9.23 3.24
CA HIS A 16 -0.76 -9.99 2.63
C HIS A 16 -1.76 -9.08 1.95
N THR A 17 -2.83 -9.69 1.50
CA THR A 17 -4.01 -8.99 1.00
C THR A 17 -4.71 -8.29 2.16
N ILE A 18 -4.99 -7.03 1.97
CA ILE A 18 -5.72 -6.18 2.90
C ILE A 18 -6.78 -5.40 2.13
N ASP A 19 -7.59 -4.65 2.85
CA ASP A 19 -8.35 -3.57 2.24
C ASP A 19 -7.76 -2.24 2.69
N ILE A 20 -7.89 -1.23 1.83
CA ILE A 20 -7.66 0.16 2.24
C ILE A 20 -8.90 0.98 1.92
N THR A 21 -9.16 1.97 2.75
CA THR A 21 -10.20 2.97 2.49
C THR A 21 -9.52 4.30 2.27
N THR A 22 -9.75 4.89 1.12
CA THR A 22 -9.29 6.24 0.78
C THR A 22 -10.51 7.15 0.65
N ARG A 23 -10.29 8.47 0.65
CA ARG A 23 -11.35 9.43 0.41
C ARG A 23 -11.39 9.80 -1.05
N GLY A 24 -12.53 9.63 -1.70
CA GLY A 24 -12.73 10.01 -3.09
C GLY A 24 -12.40 11.49 -3.30
N ARG A 25 -11.46 11.78 -4.21
CA ARG A 25 -10.94 13.15 -4.42
C ARG A 25 -11.99 14.14 -4.91
N ARG A 26 -13.08 13.65 -5.51
CA ARG A 26 -14.16 14.49 -6.04
C ARG A 26 -15.39 14.44 -5.14
N SER A 27 -15.78 13.25 -4.71
CA SER A 27 -17.01 13.04 -3.93
C SER A 27 -16.82 13.26 -2.44
N GLY A 28 -15.59 13.12 -1.92
CA GLY A 28 -15.32 13.09 -0.48
C GLY A 28 -15.80 11.83 0.22
N GLU A 29 -16.37 10.89 -0.52
CA GLU A 29 -16.91 9.65 0.06
C GLU A 29 -15.81 8.59 0.22
N PRO A 30 -15.96 7.70 1.23
CA PRO A 30 -15.00 6.63 1.41
C PRO A 30 -15.05 5.65 0.24
N ARG A 31 -13.85 5.20 -0.18
CA ARG A 31 -13.68 4.22 -1.24
C ARG A 31 -12.81 3.09 -0.71
N ARG A 32 -13.38 1.90 -0.58
CA ARG A 32 -12.69 0.73 -0.06
C ARG A 32 -12.33 -0.22 -1.20
N ILE A 33 -11.07 -0.66 -1.23
CA ILE A 33 -10.58 -1.61 -2.23
C ILE A 33 -9.72 -2.67 -1.57
N GLU A 34 -9.63 -3.83 -2.22
CA GLU A 34 -8.69 -4.88 -1.83
C GLU A 34 -7.36 -4.66 -2.54
N ILE A 35 -6.26 -4.82 -1.81
CA ILE A 35 -4.93 -4.59 -2.34
C ILE A 35 -3.91 -5.43 -1.56
N VAL A 36 -2.71 -5.62 -2.13
CA VAL A 36 -1.63 -6.34 -1.47
C VAL A 36 -0.62 -5.33 -0.94
N PHE A 37 -0.18 -5.53 0.30
CA PHE A 37 0.90 -4.74 0.86
C PHE A 37 2.17 -5.58 1.00
N HIS A 38 3.31 -4.90 1.08
CA HIS A 38 4.61 -5.52 1.23
C HIS A 38 5.30 -4.95 2.46
N ASN A 39 5.86 -5.81 3.29
CA ASN A 39 6.72 -5.38 4.38
C ASN A 39 8.17 -5.63 3.94
N ILE A 40 8.93 -4.56 3.83
CA ILE A 40 10.34 -4.62 3.43
C ILE A 40 11.15 -3.96 4.55
N ASP A 41 11.85 -4.77 5.31
CA ASP A 41 12.67 -4.33 6.44
C ASP A 41 11.88 -3.47 7.45
N GLY A 42 10.63 -3.85 7.72
CA GLY A 42 9.77 -3.16 8.67
C GLY A 42 8.99 -1.98 8.09
N ARG A 43 9.22 -1.64 6.83
CA ARG A 43 8.48 -0.57 6.14
C ARG A 43 7.38 -1.17 5.29
N ILE A 44 6.25 -0.49 5.28
CA ILE A 44 5.05 -0.97 4.57
C ILE A 44 4.91 -0.23 3.25
N TYR A 45 4.83 -0.99 2.16
CA TYR A 45 4.66 -0.44 0.83
C TYR A 45 3.45 -1.07 0.15
N ILE A 46 2.78 -0.30 -0.69
CA ILE A 46 1.71 -0.77 -1.57
C ILE A 46 2.07 -0.38 -2.99
N SER A 47 1.91 -1.32 -3.90
CA SER A 47 2.18 -1.10 -5.31
C SER A 47 1.07 -1.77 -6.14
N GLY A 48 1.29 -1.92 -7.41
CA GLY A 48 0.38 -2.58 -8.33
C GLY A 48 1.08 -2.91 -9.64
N THR A 49 0.40 -3.67 -10.48
CA THR A 49 0.94 -3.99 -11.79
C THR A 49 1.16 -2.72 -12.61
N PRO A 50 2.20 -2.69 -13.46
CA PRO A 50 2.47 -1.49 -14.25
C PRO A 50 1.41 -1.30 -15.34
N VAL A 51 0.76 -0.14 -15.33
CA VAL A 51 -0.17 0.30 -16.37
C VAL A 51 0.01 1.79 -16.60
N PRO A 52 -0.20 2.30 -17.82
CA PRO A 52 0.02 3.73 -18.09
C PRO A 52 -0.96 4.63 -17.35
N ARG A 53 -2.14 4.14 -17.02
CA ARG A 53 -3.19 4.94 -16.39
C ARG A 53 -3.02 4.96 -14.87
N LYS A 54 -3.07 6.16 -14.29
CA LYS A 54 -3.04 6.32 -12.84
C LYS A 54 -4.28 5.69 -12.19
N ARG A 55 -4.07 4.91 -11.14
CA ARG A 55 -5.15 4.29 -10.39
C ARG A 55 -5.90 5.32 -9.56
N ARG A 56 -7.21 5.10 -9.38
CA ARG A 56 -8.07 6.01 -8.61
C ARG A 56 -7.61 6.16 -7.16
N TRP A 57 -7.24 5.05 -6.52
CA TRP A 57 -6.80 5.11 -5.12
C TRP A 57 -5.52 5.93 -4.96
N LEU A 58 -4.63 5.87 -5.94
CA LEU A 58 -3.41 6.67 -5.92
C LEU A 58 -3.73 8.16 -6.05
N ALA A 59 -4.61 8.50 -6.98
CA ALA A 59 -5.06 9.89 -7.16
C ALA A 59 -5.77 10.41 -5.90
N ASN A 60 -6.56 9.56 -5.24
CA ASN A 60 -7.21 9.92 -3.99
C ASN A 60 -6.19 10.25 -2.90
N LEU A 61 -5.12 9.45 -2.79
CA LEU A 61 -4.08 9.66 -1.79
C LEU A 61 -3.18 10.85 -2.11
N GLU A 62 -3.03 11.20 -3.37
CA GLU A 62 -2.35 12.44 -3.75
C GLU A 62 -3.14 13.67 -3.30
N ALA A 63 -4.46 13.59 -3.33
CA ALA A 63 -5.34 14.67 -2.89
C ALA A 63 -5.48 14.71 -1.36
N ASP A 64 -5.55 13.54 -0.71
CA ASP A 64 -5.66 13.40 0.75
C ASP A 64 -4.88 12.17 1.17
N PRO A 65 -3.73 12.32 1.85
CA PRO A 65 -2.86 11.19 2.16
C PRO A 65 -3.37 10.27 3.27
N HIS A 66 -4.47 10.62 3.91
CA HIS A 66 -5.03 9.79 4.99
C HIS A 66 -5.76 8.58 4.42
N LEU A 67 -5.57 7.44 5.05
CA LEU A 67 -6.27 6.21 4.70
C LEU A 67 -6.53 5.39 5.94
N THR A 68 -7.41 4.41 5.82
CA THR A 68 -7.55 3.36 6.82
C THR A 68 -7.00 2.07 6.22
N PHE A 69 -6.11 1.44 6.96
CA PHE A 69 -5.47 0.18 6.59
C PHE A 69 -6.21 -0.93 7.33
N HIS A 70 -6.91 -1.78 6.58
CA HIS A 70 -7.75 -2.82 7.17
C HIS A 70 -7.06 -4.17 7.07
N LEU A 71 -6.55 -4.66 8.18
CA LEU A 71 -6.14 -6.06 8.28
C LEU A 71 -7.40 -6.93 8.25
N LYS A 72 -7.34 -8.02 7.49
CA LYS A 72 -8.44 -8.97 7.38
C LYS A 72 -7.92 -10.40 7.38
N GLY A 73 -8.82 -11.37 7.50
CA GLY A 73 -8.47 -12.76 7.66
C GLY A 73 -8.38 -13.15 9.13
N LYS A 74 -7.31 -13.79 9.53
CA LYS A 74 -7.13 -14.28 10.88
C LYS A 74 -7.03 -13.15 11.92
N THR A 75 -6.32 -12.08 11.58
CA THR A 75 -6.20 -10.90 12.43
C THR A 75 -6.95 -9.75 11.76
N ARG A 76 -7.91 -9.16 12.47
CA ARG A 76 -8.71 -8.05 11.96
C ARG A 76 -8.45 -6.79 12.76
N ALA A 77 -8.14 -5.70 12.07
CA ALA A 77 -7.93 -4.39 12.70
C ALA A 77 -8.07 -3.30 11.65
N ASP A 78 -8.64 -2.17 12.05
CA ASP A 78 -8.73 -0.98 11.22
C ASP A 78 -7.73 0.03 11.76
N LEU A 79 -6.68 0.30 10.98
CA LEU A 79 -5.55 1.08 11.43
C LEU A 79 -5.47 2.41 10.65
N PRO A 80 -5.64 3.55 11.34
CA PRO A 80 -5.43 4.85 10.69
C PRO A 80 -3.99 4.97 10.20
N ALA A 81 -3.81 5.55 9.01
CA ALA A 81 -2.50 5.63 8.39
C ALA A 81 -2.40 6.84 7.47
N THR A 82 -1.17 7.17 7.09
CA THR A 82 -0.89 8.15 6.04
C THR A 82 -0.03 7.52 4.97
N ALA A 83 -0.22 7.96 3.74
CA ALA A 83 0.53 7.49 2.59
C ALA A 83 1.48 8.56 2.09
N ARG A 84 2.67 8.14 1.68
CA ARG A 84 3.60 8.98 0.94
C ARG A 84 3.76 8.39 -0.46
N VAL A 85 3.33 9.13 -1.46
CA VAL A 85 3.49 8.71 -2.85
C VAL A 85 4.97 8.82 -3.22
N ILE A 86 5.51 7.74 -3.78
CA ILE A 86 6.94 7.67 -4.13
C ILE A 86 7.08 7.88 -5.63
N ASP A 87 7.51 9.07 -6.01
CA ASP A 87 7.72 9.47 -7.40
C ASP A 87 9.19 9.52 -7.80
N ASP A 88 10.10 9.63 -6.83
CA ASP A 88 11.52 9.74 -7.09
C ASP A 88 12.05 8.45 -7.72
N GLU A 89 12.69 8.56 -8.89
CA GLU A 89 13.15 7.39 -9.64
C GLU A 89 14.18 6.58 -8.85
N ALA A 90 15.11 7.23 -8.18
CA ALA A 90 16.14 6.52 -7.41
C ALA A 90 15.52 5.70 -6.28
N GLU A 91 14.56 6.26 -5.56
CA GLU A 91 13.86 5.56 -4.50
C GLU A 91 13.02 4.40 -5.06
N ARG A 92 12.33 4.62 -6.17
CA ARG A 92 11.56 3.57 -6.83
C ARG A 92 12.45 2.41 -7.25
N ARG A 93 13.66 2.69 -7.75
CA ARG A 93 14.63 1.66 -8.14
C ARG A 93 15.20 0.88 -6.95
N GLU A 94 15.16 1.43 -5.76
CA GLU A 94 15.55 0.72 -4.55
C GLU A 94 14.45 -0.23 -4.05
N ILE A 95 13.19 0.18 -4.15
CA ILE A 95 12.05 -0.52 -3.55
C ILE A 95 11.44 -1.55 -4.49
N LEU A 96 11.16 -1.17 -5.73
CA LEU A 96 10.43 -2.02 -6.68
C LEU A 96 11.09 -3.37 -6.98
N PRO A 97 12.44 -3.52 -6.97
CA PRO A 97 13.02 -4.85 -7.14
C PRO A 97 12.57 -5.88 -6.10
N HIS A 98 12.35 -5.43 -4.85
CA HIS A 98 11.84 -6.32 -3.79
C HIS A 98 10.41 -6.76 -4.10
N ILE A 99 9.57 -5.84 -4.56
CA ILE A 99 8.18 -6.13 -4.92
C ILE A 99 8.11 -7.03 -6.16
N ALA A 100 8.95 -6.75 -7.16
CA ALA A 100 9.04 -7.57 -8.36
C ALA A 100 9.39 -9.01 -8.02
N ARG A 101 10.36 -9.23 -7.11
CA ARG A 101 10.72 -10.56 -6.65
C ARG A 101 9.55 -11.26 -5.96
N ASN A 102 8.83 -10.55 -5.09
CA ASN A 102 7.68 -11.12 -4.39
C ASN A 102 6.59 -11.59 -5.36
N TRP A 103 6.45 -10.92 -6.49
CA TRP A 103 5.45 -11.24 -7.50
C TRP A 103 5.97 -12.11 -8.64
N GLY A 104 7.26 -12.43 -8.65
CA GLY A 104 7.87 -13.18 -9.75
C GLY A 104 7.88 -12.43 -11.06
N ARG A 105 7.95 -11.09 -11.04
CA ARG A 105 7.94 -10.25 -12.23
C ARG A 105 9.38 -9.97 -12.71
N THR A 106 9.52 -9.87 -14.01
CA THR A 106 10.82 -9.58 -14.64
C THR A 106 10.83 -8.25 -15.41
N ASP A 107 9.71 -7.54 -15.44
CA ASP A 107 9.56 -6.27 -16.18
C ASP A 107 9.83 -5.05 -15.28
N LEU A 108 10.95 -5.08 -14.57
CA LEU A 108 11.28 -4.04 -13.57
C LEU A 108 11.31 -2.63 -14.16
N GLU A 109 11.85 -2.44 -15.37
CA GLU A 109 11.90 -1.10 -15.98
C GLU A 109 10.51 -0.54 -16.22
N LYS A 110 9.58 -1.40 -16.61
CA LYS A 110 8.18 -0.98 -16.78
C LYS A 110 7.55 -0.63 -15.44
N MET A 111 7.84 -1.40 -14.39
CA MET A 111 7.36 -1.10 -13.04
C MET A 111 7.89 0.24 -12.54
N VAL A 112 9.15 0.53 -12.77
CA VAL A 112 9.74 1.81 -12.36
C VAL A 112 9.02 2.99 -13.02
N ARG A 113 8.64 2.85 -14.29
CA ARG A 113 7.93 3.91 -15.03
C ARG A 113 6.44 4.00 -14.68
N GLU A 114 5.76 2.87 -14.46
CA GLU A 114 4.31 2.83 -14.52
C GLU A 114 3.61 2.25 -13.27
N SER A 115 4.30 1.49 -12.42
CA SER A 115 3.65 0.95 -11.23
C SER A 115 3.35 2.04 -10.22
N PRO A 116 2.17 2.00 -9.57
CA PRO A 116 1.94 2.87 -8.42
C PRO A 116 2.87 2.43 -7.29
N LEU A 117 3.26 3.36 -6.43
CA LEU A 117 4.07 3.03 -5.27
C LEU A 117 3.82 4.05 -4.16
N ILE A 118 3.43 3.55 -2.99
CA ILE A 118 3.30 4.36 -1.79
C ILE A 118 3.99 3.67 -0.62
N GLU A 119 4.47 4.47 0.31
CA GLU A 119 4.86 3.99 1.63
C GLU A 119 3.75 4.35 2.60
N VAL A 120 3.36 3.40 3.45
CA VAL A 120 2.29 3.58 4.43
C VAL A 120 2.90 3.71 5.83
N THR A 121 2.56 4.78 6.53
CA THR A 121 2.95 4.98 7.92
C THR A 121 1.70 4.85 8.78
N LEU A 122 1.69 3.85 9.66
CA LEU A 122 0.57 3.66 10.59
C LEU A 122 0.66 4.72 11.69
N GLU A 123 -0.48 5.27 12.06
CA GLU A 123 -0.54 6.23 13.17
C GLU A 123 -0.40 5.50 14.49
N PRO A 124 0.27 6.10 15.49
CA PRO A 124 0.43 5.48 16.81
C PRO A 124 -0.88 5.33 17.59
#